data_c7136313328f152006aab6eb2354802a
#
_entry.id   c7136313328f152006aab6eb2354802a
#
_cell.length_a   1.000
_cell.length_b   1.000
_cell.length_c   1.000
_cell.angle_alpha   90.00
_cell.angle_beta   90.00
_cell.angle_gamma   90.00
#
_symmetry.space_group_name_H-M   'P 1'
#
loop_
_entity.id
_entity.type
_entity.pdbx_description
1 polymer ?
#
loop_
_entity_poly.entity_id
_entity_poly.type
_entity_poly.pdbx_seq_one_letter_code
_entity_poly.pdbx_strand_id
1 'polypeptide(L)'
;MEFEALTGYSVSFLPSGSKPYQQHVTKPMFAMPNYLKLKGYQTAAVHCFWAKYWSRDKAYPNLGFSDFISLEDMHGVTKVRKHYWTSGLVTDDSMADQIIQQYEKMSTSSDKPIFLHAVTMQNHTNYNKDNYPDDERVHVVSHLG
;
A
#
# COMPACT_ATOMS: atom_id res chain seq x y z
N MET A 1 -5.05 1.13 -10.97
CA MET A 1 -4.87 1.87 -9.70
C MET A 1 -5.40 1.04 -8.54
N GLU A 2 -4.95 1.31 -7.30
CA GLU A 2 -5.28 0.53 -6.09
C GLU A 2 -6.79 0.31 -5.89
N PHE A 3 -7.60 1.37 -5.97
CA PHE A 3 -9.06 1.29 -5.87
C PHE A 3 -9.67 0.35 -6.91
N GLU A 4 -9.24 0.46 -8.17
CA GLU A 4 -9.77 -0.39 -9.26
C GLU A 4 -9.38 -1.85 -9.07
N ALA A 5 -8.14 -2.13 -8.64
CA ALA A 5 -7.68 -3.48 -8.37
C ALA A 5 -8.49 -4.17 -7.25
N LEU A 6 -8.88 -3.43 -6.21
CA LEU A 6 -9.61 -3.97 -5.07
C LEU A 6 -11.12 -4.08 -5.31
N THR A 7 -11.69 -3.18 -6.12
CA THR A 7 -13.16 -3.08 -6.29
C THR A 7 -13.67 -3.57 -7.63
N GLY A 8 -12.82 -3.60 -8.66
CA GLY A 8 -13.24 -3.84 -10.03
C GLY A 8 -13.96 -2.65 -10.70
N TYR A 9 -14.16 -1.55 -9.98
CA TYR A 9 -14.78 -0.33 -10.53
C TYR A 9 -13.72 0.58 -11.16
N SER A 10 -13.95 1.02 -12.40
CA SER A 10 -13.06 1.98 -13.04
C SER A 10 -13.24 3.40 -12.51
N VAL A 11 -12.15 4.09 -12.22
CA VAL A 11 -12.15 5.51 -11.86
C VAL A 11 -12.57 6.41 -13.02
N SER A 12 -12.55 5.91 -14.26
CA SER A 12 -12.99 6.68 -15.43
C SER A 12 -14.46 7.06 -15.40
N PHE A 13 -15.27 6.34 -14.60
CA PHE A 13 -16.70 6.67 -14.37
C PHE A 13 -16.91 7.67 -13.23
N LEU A 14 -15.87 8.05 -12.52
CA LEU A 14 -15.94 9.06 -11.46
C LEU A 14 -15.69 10.47 -12.03
N PRO A 15 -16.18 11.52 -11.38
CA PRO A 15 -15.84 12.88 -11.77
C PRO A 15 -14.33 13.10 -11.83
N SER A 16 -13.88 13.94 -12.76
CA SER A 16 -12.46 14.27 -12.89
C SER A 16 -11.88 14.79 -11.57
N GLY A 17 -10.68 14.31 -11.21
CA GLY A 17 -10.03 14.66 -9.94
C GLY A 17 -10.56 13.95 -8.70
N SER A 18 -11.49 12.99 -8.86
CA SER A 18 -12.01 12.21 -7.74
C SER A 18 -10.89 11.49 -6.97
N LYS A 19 -11.05 11.46 -5.66
CA LYS A 19 -10.23 10.72 -4.71
C LYS A 19 -11.05 9.58 -4.12
N PRO A 20 -11.06 8.37 -4.73
CA PRO A 20 -12.03 7.33 -4.44
C PRO A 20 -12.15 6.98 -2.96
N TYR A 21 -11.04 6.78 -2.25
CA TYR A 21 -11.06 6.41 -0.84
C TYR A 21 -11.65 7.51 0.06
N GLN A 22 -11.43 8.77 -0.28
CA GLN A 22 -11.92 9.90 0.50
C GLN A 22 -13.40 10.22 0.23
N GLN A 23 -13.85 9.99 -0.99
CA GLN A 23 -15.14 10.50 -1.48
C GLN A 23 -16.18 9.40 -1.71
N HIS A 24 -15.74 8.19 -2.05
CA HIS A 24 -16.65 7.12 -2.51
C HIS A 24 -16.63 5.88 -1.62
N VAL A 25 -15.59 5.65 -0.81
CA VAL A 25 -15.52 4.51 0.12
C VAL A 25 -15.87 4.98 1.54
N THR A 26 -17.07 5.52 1.70
CA THR A 26 -17.55 6.11 2.97
C THR A 26 -18.37 5.14 3.83
N LYS A 27 -18.72 3.98 3.27
CA LYS A 27 -19.47 2.89 3.91
C LYS A 27 -19.04 1.55 3.32
N PRO A 28 -19.36 0.41 3.96
CA PRO A 28 -19.06 -0.90 3.40
C PRO A 28 -19.58 -1.04 1.97
N MET A 29 -18.70 -1.50 1.08
CA MET A 29 -19.02 -1.73 -0.32
C MET A 29 -18.40 -3.03 -0.81
N PHE A 30 -18.92 -3.58 -1.89
CA PHE A 30 -18.36 -4.78 -2.49
C PHE A 30 -16.92 -4.52 -2.99
N ALA A 31 -16.01 -5.39 -2.56
CA ALA A 31 -14.62 -5.36 -2.97
C ALA A 31 -14.01 -6.78 -2.81
N MET A 32 -12.88 -7.02 -3.43
CA MET A 32 -12.18 -8.31 -3.36
C MET A 32 -11.94 -8.77 -1.92
N PRO A 33 -11.45 -7.92 -0.98
CA PRO A 33 -11.26 -8.36 0.41
C PRO A 33 -12.56 -8.82 1.07
N ASN A 34 -13.69 -8.11 0.86
CA ASN A 34 -15.00 -8.53 1.39
C ASN A 34 -15.41 -9.90 0.86
N TYR A 35 -15.28 -10.09 -0.46
CA TYR A 35 -15.62 -11.36 -1.08
C TYR A 35 -14.76 -12.51 -0.55
N LEU A 36 -13.45 -12.32 -0.46
CA LEU A 36 -12.54 -13.33 0.06
C LEU A 36 -12.79 -13.64 1.54
N LYS A 37 -13.09 -12.62 2.34
CA LYS A 37 -13.50 -12.81 3.73
C LYS A 37 -14.75 -13.69 3.87
N LEU A 38 -15.75 -13.53 3.00
CA LEU A 38 -16.93 -14.40 2.94
C LEU A 38 -16.58 -15.83 2.52
N LYS A 39 -15.47 -16.02 1.81
CA LYS A 39 -14.92 -17.35 1.44
C LYS A 39 -14.00 -17.94 2.52
N GLY A 40 -13.92 -17.32 3.68
CA GLY A 40 -13.14 -17.80 4.81
C GLY A 40 -11.68 -17.38 4.84
N TYR A 41 -11.26 -16.43 3.99
CA TYR A 41 -9.91 -15.88 4.04
C TYR A 41 -9.70 -14.96 5.24
N GLN A 42 -8.49 -14.94 5.76
CA GLN A 42 -7.97 -13.82 6.54
C GLN A 42 -7.60 -12.70 5.56
N THR A 43 -7.91 -11.45 5.88
CA THR A 43 -7.65 -10.32 4.99
C THR A 43 -6.89 -9.22 5.70
N ALA A 44 -5.73 -8.82 5.18
CA ALA A 44 -4.94 -7.71 5.72
C ALA A 44 -4.41 -6.79 4.62
N ALA A 45 -4.22 -5.53 4.96
CA ALA A 45 -3.52 -4.55 4.13
C ALA A 45 -2.27 -4.05 4.84
N VAL A 46 -1.20 -3.84 4.08
CA VAL A 46 0.07 -3.25 4.56
C VAL A 46 0.43 -2.06 3.69
N HIS A 47 0.66 -0.91 4.31
CA HIS A 47 1.04 0.31 3.59
C HIS A 47 2.01 1.15 4.40
N CYS A 48 3.19 1.37 3.87
CA CYS A 48 4.29 2.06 4.55
C CYS A 48 4.16 3.59 4.55
N PHE A 49 2.95 4.10 4.71
CA PHE A 49 2.66 5.51 4.90
C PHE A 49 1.58 5.71 5.96
N TRP A 50 1.30 6.97 6.33
CA TRP A 50 0.35 7.32 7.39
C TRP A 50 -1.06 6.79 7.08
N ALA A 51 -1.68 6.12 8.06
CA ALA A 51 -3.01 5.50 7.91
C ALA A 51 -4.08 6.48 7.45
N LYS A 52 -4.05 7.70 7.97
CA LYS A 52 -5.02 8.76 7.64
C LYS A 52 -4.84 9.33 6.25
N TYR A 53 -3.66 9.12 5.64
CA TYR A 53 -3.41 9.65 4.31
C TYR A 53 -4.27 8.91 3.28
N TRP A 54 -4.95 9.65 2.43
CA TRP A 54 -5.98 9.14 1.52
C TRP A 54 -7.15 8.45 2.23
N SER A 55 -7.33 8.67 3.55
CA SER A 55 -8.39 8.05 4.37
C SER A 55 -8.38 6.52 4.36
N ARG A 56 -7.20 5.88 4.25
CA ARG A 56 -7.09 4.41 4.25
C ARG A 56 -7.55 3.79 5.55
N ASP A 57 -7.35 4.47 6.68
CA ASP A 57 -7.88 4.09 7.99
C ASP A 57 -9.39 3.83 8.01
N LYS A 58 -10.15 4.51 7.12
CA LYS A 58 -11.60 4.35 6.95
C LYS A 58 -11.95 3.48 5.75
N ALA A 59 -11.21 3.63 4.65
CA ALA A 59 -11.52 2.96 3.41
C ALA A 59 -11.24 1.45 3.48
N TYR A 60 -10.10 1.03 4.03
CA TYR A 60 -9.75 -0.39 4.07
C TYR A 60 -10.73 -1.26 4.88
N PRO A 61 -11.18 -0.87 6.09
CA PRO A 61 -12.25 -1.61 6.76
C PRO A 61 -13.55 -1.67 5.93
N ASN A 62 -13.92 -0.59 5.25
CA ASN A 62 -15.10 -0.57 4.37
C ASN A 62 -14.95 -1.47 3.13
N LEU A 63 -13.74 -1.72 2.68
CA LEU A 63 -13.43 -2.67 1.61
C LEU A 63 -13.32 -4.13 2.10
N GLY A 64 -13.33 -4.36 3.42
CA GLY A 64 -13.36 -5.70 4.02
C GLY A 64 -12.04 -6.21 4.57
N PHE A 65 -11.00 -5.40 4.64
CA PHE A 65 -9.80 -5.78 5.36
C PHE A 65 -10.09 -5.88 6.86
N SER A 66 -9.64 -6.98 7.47
CA SER A 66 -9.75 -7.20 8.92
C SER A 66 -8.66 -6.49 9.68
N ASP A 67 -7.46 -6.42 9.09
CA ASP A 67 -6.29 -5.75 9.64
C ASP A 67 -5.72 -4.74 8.65
N PHE A 68 -5.20 -3.64 9.16
CA PHE A 68 -4.45 -2.66 8.39
C PHE A 68 -3.20 -2.24 9.16
N ILE A 69 -2.05 -2.54 8.59
CA ILE A 69 -0.73 -2.21 9.10
C ILE A 69 -0.22 -1.00 8.33
N SER A 70 -0.07 0.11 9.03
CA SER A 70 0.40 1.38 8.49
C SER A 70 1.81 1.72 8.98
N LEU A 71 2.36 2.84 8.54
CA LEU A 71 3.68 3.30 8.99
C LEU A 71 3.76 3.44 10.52
N GLU A 72 2.66 3.79 11.18
CA GLU A 72 2.57 3.94 12.64
C GLU A 72 2.78 2.62 13.39
N ASP A 73 2.51 1.50 12.73
CA ASP A 73 2.61 0.15 13.31
C ASP A 73 3.97 -0.51 12.99
N MET A 74 4.76 0.09 12.09
CA MET A 74 6.02 -0.48 11.62
C MET A 74 7.19 -0.08 12.51
N HIS A 75 8.07 -1.03 12.81
CA HIS A 75 9.26 -0.82 13.61
C HIS A 75 10.51 -1.30 12.87
N GLY A 76 11.65 -0.62 13.11
CA GLY A 76 12.94 -1.02 12.54
C GLY A 76 13.06 -0.84 11.02
N VAL A 77 12.20 -0.02 10.41
CA VAL A 77 12.21 0.19 8.97
C VAL A 77 13.31 1.15 8.53
N THR A 78 13.98 0.81 7.46
CA THR A 78 14.92 1.69 6.75
C THR A 78 14.14 2.62 5.83
N LYS A 79 14.63 3.85 5.68
CA LYS A 79 14.04 4.85 4.79
C LYS A 79 15.08 5.35 3.80
N VAL A 80 14.66 5.64 2.57
CA VAL A 80 15.49 6.37 1.63
C VAL A 80 15.88 7.72 2.23
N ARG A 81 17.14 8.12 2.07
CA ARG A 81 17.73 9.25 2.79
C ARG A 81 17.12 10.61 2.47
N LYS A 82 16.49 10.75 1.32
CA LYS A 82 16.02 12.04 0.84
C LYS A 82 14.71 11.91 0.08
N HIS A 83 13.70 12.58 0.58
CA HIS A 83 12.45 12.77 -0.14
C HIS A 83 11.82 14.09 0.28
N TYR A 84 11.30 14.85 -0.66
CA TYR A 84 10.89 16.25 -0.46
C TYR A 84 9.69 16.45 0.49
N TRP A 85 8.90 15.41 0.76
CA TRP A 85 7.71 15.57 1.61
C TRP A 85 7.92 15.09 3.04
N THR A 86 8.92 14.29 3.28
CA THR A 86 9.05 13.59 4.56
C THR A 86 10.50 13.40 4.95
N SER A 87 10.71 12.85 6.14
CA SER A 87 12.03 12.38 6.59
C SER A 87 12.55 11.14 5.82
N GLY A 88 11.98 10.84 4.68
CA GLY A 88 12.25 9.69 3.83
C GLY A 88 11.05 8.75 3.70
N LEU A 89 11.04 7.95 2.63
CA LEU A 89 10.06 6.89 2.40
C LEU A 89 10.67 5.54 2.78
N VAL A 90 9.86 4.65 3.33
CA VAL A 90 10.29 3.29 3.67
C VAL A 90 10.76 2.59 2.41
N THR A 91 11.92 1.91 2.49
CA THR A 91 12.49 1.15 1.38
C THR A 91 11.66 -0.08 1.06
N ASP A 92 11.71 -0.53 -0.19
CA ASP A 92 10.97 -1.72 -0.63
C ASP A 92 11.46 -2.99 0.07
N ASP A 93 12.76 -3.07 0.43
CA ASP A 93 13.31 -4.17 1.24
C ASP A 93 12.65 -4.21 2.62
N SER A 94 12.63 -3.08 3.34
CA SER A 94 11.95 -3.01 4.63
C SER A 94 10.46 -3.29 4.52
N MET A 95 9.82 -2.88 3.42
CA MET A 95 8.41 -3.19 3.18
C MET A 95 8.21 -4.69 2.97
N ALA A 96 9.12 -5.36 2.26
CA ALA A 96 9.08 -6.81 2.07
C ALA A 96 9.17 -7.54 3.43
N ASP A 97 10.06 -7.11 4.32
CA ASP A 97 10.17 -7.66 5.68
C ASP A 97 8.87 -7.50 6.48
N GLN A 98 8.23 -6.34 6.39
CA GLN A 98 6.93 -6.11 7.06
C GLN A 98 5.82 -7.00 6.47
N ILE A 99 5.81 -7.25 5.17
CA ILE A 99 4.87 -8.17 4.51
C ILE A 99 5.10 -9.60 5.00
N ILE A 100 6.34 -10.05 5.06
CA ILE A 100 6.71 -11.38 5.56
C ILE A 100 6.27 -11.54 7.02
N GLN A 101 6.60 -10.60 7.88
CA GLN A 101 6.20 -10.61 9.30
C GLN A 101 4.67 -10.70 9.46
N GLN A 102 3.91 -9.92 8.68
CA GLN A 102 2.46 -9.97 8.74
C GLN A 102 1.91 -11.30 8.21
N TYR A 103 2.49 -11.84 7.15
CA TYR A 103 2.12 -13.15 6.63
C TYR A 103 2.37 -14.27 7.66
N GLU A 104 3.55 -14.29 8.29
CA GLU A 104 3.90 -15.26 9.33
C GLU A 104 2.95 -15.17 10.54
N LYS A 105 2.65 -13.96 11.00
CA LYS A 105 1.66 -13.72 12.06
C LYS A 105 0.30 -14.29 11.69
N MET A 106 -0.17 -14.08 10.47
CA MET A 106 -1.47 -14.59 10.01
C MET A 106 -1.47 -16.11 9.87
N SER A 107 -0.41 -16.70 9.31
CA SER A 107 -0.30 -18.14 9.10
C SER A 107 -0.20 -18.92 10.40
N THR A 108 0.41 -18.34 11.43
CA THR A 108 0.48 -18.96 12.77
C THR A 108 -0.81 -18.80 13.57
N SER A 109 -1.63 -17.81 13.27
CA SER A 109 -2.87 -17.54 13.99
C SER A 109 -4.03 -18.44 13.56
N SER A 110 -4.01 -18.97 12.35
CA SER A 110 -5.10 -19.77 11.77
C SER A 110 -4.67 -20.46 10.47
N ASP A 111 -5.24 -21.65 10.21
CA ASP A 111 -5.08 -22.41 8.94
C ASP A 111 -5.89 -21.83 7.77
N LYS A 112 -6.59 -20.72 7.95
CA LYS A 112 -7.37 -20.09 6.90
C LYS A 112 -6.45 -19.51 5.82
N PRO A 113 -6.87 -19.57 4.55
CA PRO A 113 -6.11 -18.92 3.47
C PRO A 113 -5.99 -17.41 3.71
N ILE A 114 -4.91 -16.82 3.22
CA ILE A 114 -4.53 -15.44 3.48
C ILE A 114 -4.68 -14.62 2.20
N PHE A 115 -5.32 -13.47 2.30
CA PHE A 115 -5.26 -12.40 1.32
C PHE A 115 -4.55 -11.20 1.94
N LEU A 116 -3.35 -10.92 1.46
CA LEU A 116 -2.52 -9.81 1.91
C LEU A 116 -2.30 -8.83 0.76
N HIS A 117 -2.77 -7.61 0.92
CA HIS A 117 -2.60 -6.51 -0.03
C HIS A 117 -1.53 -5.56 0.47
N ALA A 118 -0.51 -5.29 -0.33
CA ALA A 118 0.58 -4.41 0.03
C ALA A 118 0.79 -3.28 -0.99
N VAL A 119 1.07 -2.09 -0.50
CA VAL A 119 1.36 -0.91 -1.32
C VAL A 119 2.63 -0.25 -0.81
N THR A 120 3.66 -0.23 -1.66
CA THR A 120 4.96 0.40 -1.36
C THR A 120 4.97 1.88 -1.71
N MET A 121 5.97 2.60 -1.21
CA MET A 121 6.09 4.05 -1.40
C MET A 121 7.47 4.50 -1.87
N GLN A 122 8.50 3.65 -1.87
CA GLN A 122 9.87 4.05 -2.19
C GLN A 122 9.99 4.81 -3.51
N ASN A 123 9.29 4.33 -4.53
CA ASN A 123 9.29 4.91 -5.88
C ASN A 123 8.09 5.83 -6.16
N HIS A 124 7.49 6.43 -5.11
CA HIS A 124 6.43 7.40 -5.30
C HIS A 124 6.97 8.69 -5.93
N THR A 125 6.21 9.30 -6.86
CA THR A 125 6.60 10.56 -7.51
C THR A 125 6.82 11.68 -6.47
N ASN A 126 7.60 12.70 -6.74
CA ASN A 126 8.16 13.17 -8.01
C ASN A 126 9.56 12.58 -8.22
N TYR A 127 9.86 12.21 -9.44
CA TYR A 127 11.18 11.68 -9.84
C TYR A 127 12.17 12.81 -10.13
N ASN A 128 12.39 13.69 -9.21
CA ASN A 128 13.39 14.74 -9.32
C ASN A 128 14.78 14.19 -9.02
N LYS A 129 15.78 14.66 -9.76
CA LYS A 129 17.18 14.24 -9.58
C LYS A 129 17.71 14.40 -8.15
N ASP A 130 17.11 15.28 -7.36
CA ASP A 130 17.53 15.57 -6.00
C ASP A 130 16.77 14.75 -4.93
N ASN A 131 15.83 13.89 -5.31
CA ASN A 131 15.08 13.04 -4.39
C ASN A 131 15.90 11.90 -3.82
N TYR A 132 16.89 11.43 -4.56
CA TYR A 132 17.76 10.31 -4.18
C TYR A 132 19.23 10.73 -4.32
N PRO A 133 20.12 10.30 -3.41
CA PRO A 133 21.56 10.39 -3.59
C PRO A 133 22.01 9.64 -4.85
N ASP A 134 23.14 10.04 -5.42
CA ASP A 134 23.62 9.46 -6.68
C ASP A 134 23.92 7.96 -6.58
N ASP A 135 24.35 7.49 -5.41
CA ASP A 135 24.64 6.07 -5.11
C ASP A 135 23.36 5.22 -4.96
N GLU A 136 22.20 5.83 -4.82
CA GLU A 136 20.89 5.15 -4.76
C GLU A 136 20.14 5.18 -6.11
N ARG A 137 20.73 5.81 -7.13
CA ARG A 137 20.08 5.95 -8.45
C ARG A 137 20.45 4.80 -9.37
N VAL A 138 19.47 4.33 -10.10
CA VAL A 138 19.69 3.41 -11.22
C VAL A 138 20.11 4.24 -12.44
N HIS A 139 21.35 4.03 -12.89
CA HIS A 139 21.87 4.65 -14.10
C HIS A 139 21.61 3.75 -15.31
N VAL A 140 20.83 4.25 -16.25
CA VAL A 140 20.60 3.55 -17.52
C VAL A 140 21.78 3.87 -18.45
N VAL A 141 22.56 2.85 -18.80
CA VAL A 141 23.62 2.95 -19.81
C VAL A 141 23.02 2.52 -21.15
N SER A 142 22.91 3.44 -22.09
CA SER A 142 22.52 3.14 -23.46
C SER A 142 23.78 2.78 -24.25
N HIS A 143 23.75 1.58 -24.87
CA HIS A 143 24.79 1.14 -25.83
C HIS A 143 24.35 1.42 -27.29
N LEU A 144 23.26 2.16 -27.48
CA LEU A 144 22.84 2.60 -28.80
C LEU A 144 23.63 3.88 -29.14
N GLY A 145 24.65 3.72 -29.99
CA GLY A 145 25.39 4.81 -30.58
C GLY A 145 24.60 5.50 -31.70
#